data_11e0a120c2e8671e4aac1217efa73549
#
_entry.id   11e0a120c2e8671e4aac1217efa73549
#
_cell.length_a   1.000
_cell.length_b   1.000
_cell.length_c   1.000
_cell.angle_alpha   90.00
_cell.angle_beta   90.00
_cell.angle_gamma   90.00
#
_symmetry.space_group_name_H-M   'P 1'
#
loop_
_entity.id
_entity.type
_entity.pdbx_description
1 polymer ?
#
loop_
_entity_poly.entity_id
_entity_poly.type
_entity_poly.pdbx_seq_one_letter_code
_entity_poly.pdbx_strand_id
1 'polypeptide(L)'
;MYKLARTFDLFEPLQDRIRAGMPAFGTCAGMIMLADRIEDGAKDQETLGGLDVTVRRNAFGRQVASFEGDIDFDGFAEPVHAVFIRAPWVEAMGEGVEVLATVSAGEASGRIVAVRQGNLLATSFHPEVGGDDRIHRYFVDLVVNS
;
A
#
# COMPACT_ATOMS: atom_id res chain seq x y z
N MET A 1 -5.04 6.75 11.09
CA MET A 1 -5.08 7.75 10.01
C MET A 1 -6.46 8.31 9.70
N TYR A 2 -7.46 7.46 9.52
CA TYR A 2 -8.83 7.90 9.23
C TYR A 2 -9.35 8.89 10.27
N LYS A 3 -9.23 8.56 11.57
CA LYS A 3 -9.71 9.43 12.65
C LYS A 3 -9.01 10.77 12.69
N LEU A 4 -7.71 10.80 12.42
CA LEU A 4 -6.96 12.06 12.35
C LEU A 4 -7.43 12.94 11.19
N ALA A 5 -7.63 12.33 10.02
CA ALA A 5 -8.12 13.05 8.85
C ALA A 5 -9.50 13.65 9.10
N ARG A 6 -10.39 12.92 9.77
CA ARG A 6 -11.73 13.42 10.14
C ARG A 6 -11.64 14.54 11.16
N THR A 7 -10.81 14.38 12.20
CA THR A 7 -10.66 15.36 13.28
C THR A 7 -10.19 16.72 12.76
N PHE A 8 -9.31 16.73 11.76
CA PHE A 8 -8.76 17.96 11.18
C PHE A 8 -9.44 18.38 9.87
N ASP A 9 -10.59 17.77 9.54
CA ASP A 9 -11.35 18.07 8.32
C ASP A 9 -10.53 17.95 7.03
N LEU A 10 -9.57 17.01 7.00
CA LEU A 10 -8.72 16.77 5.85
C LEU A 10 -9.24 15.66 4.93
N PHE A 11 -10.23 14.91 5.38
CA PHE A 11 -10.68 13.71 4.67
C PHE A 11 -11.24 14.03 3.28
N GLU A 12 -12.24 14.89 3.20
CA GLU A 12 -12.85 15.25 1.92
C GLU A 12 -11.87 15.99 0.99
N PRO A 13 -11.10 16.98 1.46
CA PRO A 13 -10.10 17.62 0.61
C PRO A 13 -9.07 16.65 0.02
N LEU A 14 -8.57 15.70 0.82
CA LEU A 14 -7.64 14.68 0.33
C LEU A 14 -8.29 13.75 -0.68
N GLN A 15 -9.52 13.31 -0.40
CA GLN A 15 -10.28 12.45 -1.30
C GLN A 15 -10.48 13.13 -2.66
N ASP A 16 -10.86 14.40 -2.65
CA ASP A 16 -11.06 15.17 -3.88
C ASP A 16 -9.77 15.34 -4.67
N ARG A 17 -8.67 15.61 -4.00
CA ARG A 17 -7.35 15.75 -4.65
C ARG A 17 -6.88 14.44 -5.28
N ILE A 18 -7.06 13.33 -4.60
CA ILE A 18 -6.70 12.01 -5.12
C ILE A 18 -7.53 11.69 -6.37
N ARG A 19 -8.83 11.97 -6.34
CA ARG A 19 -9.71 11.78 -7.50
C ARG A 19 -9.33 12.68 -8.66
N ALA A 20 -8.80 13.86 -8.37
CA ALA A 20 -8.34 14.81 -9.39
C ALA A 20 -6.97 14.46 -9.96
N GLY A 21 -6.30 13.39 -9.49
CA GLY A 21 -5.03 12.91 -10.03
C GLY A 21 -3.80 13.24 -9.20
N MET A 22 -3.96 13.73 -7.97
CA MET A 22 -2.81 13.98 -7.11
C MET A 22 -2.03 12.69 -6.86
N PRO A 23 -0.71 12.65 -7.12
CA PRO A 23 0.10 11.49 -6.77
C PRO A 23 0.08 11.24 -5.26
N ALA A 24 -0.04 9.99 -4.88
CA ALA A 24 -0.03 9.59 -3.47
C ALA A 24 0.67 8.26 -3.30
N PHE A 25 1.43 8.14 -2.20
CA PHE A 25 2.13 6.93 -1.82
C PHE A 25 1.68 6.53 -0.43
N GLY A 26 1.03 5.38 -0.32
CA GLY A 26 0.57 4.84 0.95
C GLY A 26 1.37 3.62 1.37
N THR A 27 1.94 3.65 2.58
CA THR A 27 2.64 2.50 3.15
C THR A 27 1.82 1.95 4.32
N CYS A 28 1.68 0.63 4.39
CA CYS A 28 0.97 -0.07 5.47
C CYS A 28 -0.46 0.47 5.68
N ALA A 29 -0.70 1.25 6.74
CA ALA A 29 -1.98 1.91 6.97
C ALA A 29 -2.37 2.85 5.82
N GLY A 30 -1.38 3.44 5.14
CA GLY A 30 -1.62 4.27 3.96
C GLY A 30 -2.18 3.48 2.78
N MET A 31 -1.76 2.24 2.59
CA MET A 31 -2.36 1.35 1.59
C MET A 31 -3.86 1.15 1.90
N ILE A 32 -4.20 0.95 3.16
CA ILE A 32 -5.59 0.79 3.59
C ILE A 32 -6.39 2.05 3.27
N MET A 33 -5.82 3.24 3.52
CA MET A 33 -6.49 4.50 3.26
C MET A 33 -6.72 4.78 1.77
N LEU A 34 -5.84 4.30 0.89
CA LEU A 34 -6.00 4.47 -0.55
C LEU A 34 -6.94 3.44 -1.18
N ALA A 35 -7.15 2.30 -0.54
CA ALA A 35 -7.98 1.22 -1.08
C ALA A 35 -9.45 1.64 -1.18
N ASP A 36 -10.12 1.19 -2.23
CA ASP A 36 -11.57 1.42 -2.36
C ASP A 36 -12.38 0.53 -1.40
N ARG A 37 -11.83 -0.62 -1.01
CA ARG A 37 -12.55 -1.60 -0.17
C ARG A 37 -11.62 -2.17 0.90
N ILE A 38 -12.17 -2.50 2.07
CA ILE A 38 -11.44 -3.11 3.18
C ILE A 38 -12.18 -4.36 3.66
N GLU A 39 -11.45 -5.46 3.86
CA GLU A 39 -11.91 -6.63 4.59
C GLU A 39 -11.33 -6.64 6.01
N ASP A 40 -12.08 -7.16 6.97
CA ASP A 40 -11.70 -7.24 8.39
C ASP A 40 -11.40 -5.87 9.00
N GLY A 41 -11.99 -4.80 8.47
CA GLY A 41 -11.89 -3.46 9.02
C GLY A 41 -13.01 -3.14 10.01
N ALA A 42 -12.89 -2.01 10.70
CA ALA A 42 -13.98 -1.47 11.51
C ALA A 42 -15.14 -1.08 10.59
N LYS A 43 -16.38 -1.35 11.03
CA LYS A 43 -17.58 -1.12 10.21
C LYS A 43 -17.76 0.34 9.78
N ASP A 44 -17.29 1.26 10.61
CA ASP A 44 -17.43 2.70 10.39
C ASP A 44 -16.18 3.33 9.78
N GLN A 45 -15.18 2.52 9.45
CA GLN A 45 -13.97 3.03 8.81
C GLN A 45 -14.21 3.27 7.33
N GLU A 46 -13.99 4.51 6.90
CA GLU A 46 -14.00 4.89 5.50
C GLU A 46 -12.58 5.03 4.98
N THR A 47 -12.40 4.96 3.67
CA THR A 47 -11.12 5.17 3.00
C THR A 47 -11.17 6.40 2.13
N LEU A 48 -10.00 6.96 1.81
CA LEU A 48 -9.90 8.02 0.81
C LEU A 48 -10.29 7.49 -0.57
N GLY A 49 -9.94 6.24 -0.86
CA GLY A 49 -10.23 5.60 -2.12
C GLY A 49 -9.32 6.05 -3.26
N GLY A 50 -9.63 5.62 -4.44
CA GLY A 50 -8.89 5.92 -5.67
C GLY A 50 -8.07 4.74 -6.19
N LEU A 51 -7.69 3.82 -5.31
CA LEU A 51 -6.96 2.61 -5.66
C LEU A 51 -7.95 1.43 -5.70
N ASP A 52 -8.18 0.87 -6.87
CA ASP A 52 -9.20 -0.16 -7.11
C ASP A 52 -8.75 -1.53 -6.59
N VAL A 53 -8.60 -1.63 -5.29
CA VAL A 53 -8.22 -2.86 -4.61
C VAL A 53 -9.09 -3.11 -3.40
N THR A 54 -9.19 -4.38 -3.01
CA THR A 54 -9.71 -4.81 -1.72
C THR A 54 -8.52 -5.21 -0.87
N VAL A 55 -8.37 -4.56 0.27
CA VAL A 55 -7.26 -4.79 1.19
C VAL A 55 -7.76 -5.52 2.42
N ARG A 56 -7.03 -6.54 2.84
CA ARG A 56 -7.30 -7.27 4.08
C ARG A 56 -6.37 -6.77 5.18
N ARG A 57 -6.94 -6.26 6.27
CA ARG A 57 -6.18 -5.76 7.42
C ARG A 57 -5.65 -6.91 8.26
N ASN A 58 -4.47 -6.71 8.87
CA ASN A 58 -3.83 -7.69 9.75
C ASN A 58 -3.77 -9.08 9.08
N ALA A 59 -3.45 -9.08 7.79
CA ALA A 59 -3.63 -10.25 6.94
C ALA A 59 -2.70 -11.41 7.31
N PHE A 60 -1.52 -11.09 7.86
CA PHE A 60 -0.50 -12.10 8.19
C PHE A 60 -0.74 -12.78 9.55
N GLY A 61 -1.83 -12.42 10.25
CA GLY A 61 -2.24 -13.07 11.48
C GLY A 61 -1.45 -12.66 12.72
N ARG A 62 -1.91 -13.13 13.90
CA ARG A 62 -1.31 -12.75 15.18
C ARG A 62 0.06 -13.38 15.42
N GLN A 63 0.29 -14.58 14.88
CA GLN A 63 1.54 -15.30 15.09
C GLN A 63 2.68 -14.72 14.25
N VAL A 64 2.36 -13.97 13.19
CA VAL A 64 3.33 -13.36 12.29
C VAL A 64 3.04 -11.86 12.22
N ALA A 65 2.94 -11.21 13.39
CA ALA A 65 2.63 -9.79 13.48
C ALA A 65 3.71 -8.92 12.83
N SER A 66 4.95 -9.41 12.81
CA SER A 66 6.09 -8.70 12.20
C SER A 66 7.06 -9.71 11.61
N PHE A 67 7.51 -9.47 10.41
CA PHE A 67 8.58 -10.27 9.80
C PHE A 67 9.30 -9.43 8.75
N GLU A 68 10.47 -9.91 8.34
CA GLU A 68 11.30 -9.28 7.31
C GLU A 68 11.63 -10.30 6.25
N GLY A 69 11.88 -9.84 5.04
CA GLY A 69 12.30 -10.69 3.95
C GLY A 69 12.60 -9.89 2.69
N ASP A 70 13.34 -10.50 1.80
CA ASP A 70 13.62 -9.90 0.51
C ASP A 70 12.48 -10.22 -0.46
N ILE A 71 12.05 -9.22 -1.21
CA ILE A 71 11.02 -9.35 -2.23
C ILE A 71 11.54 -8.82 -3.55
N ASP A 72 11.07 -9.42 -4.64
CA ASP A 72 11.33 -8.91 -5.98
C ASP A 72 10.30 -7.83 -6.31
N PHE A 73 10.80 -6.64 -6.57
CA PHE A 73 9.97 -5.49 -6.94
C PHE A 73 10.12 -5.25 -8.44
N ASP A 74 9.00 -5.08 -9.11
CA ASP A 74 8.97 -4.91 -10.57
C ASP A 74 9.83 -3.72 -11.02
N GLY A 75 10.72 -3.97 -11.98
CA GLY A 75 11.63 -2.98 -12.51
C GLY A 75 12.95 -2.83 -11.75
N PHE A 76 13.14 -3.53 -10.63
CA PHE A 76 14.37 -3.48 -9.87
C PHE A 76 15.24 -4.71 -10.17
N ALA A 77 16.53 -4.48 -10.39
CA ALA A 77 17.49 -5.56 -10.67
C ALA A 77 17.78 -6.42 -9.45
N GLU A 78 17.71 -5.85 -8.24
CA GLU A 78 18.01 -6.53 -6.99
C GLU A 78 16.78 -6.54 -6.08
N PRO A 79 16.62 -7.57 -5.22
CA PRO A 79 15.51 -7.62 -4.29
C PRO A 79 15.51 -6.42 -3.33
N VAL A 80 14.32 -6.08 -2.84
CA VAL A 80 14.12 -5.08 -1.81
C VAL A 80 13.93 -5.80 -0.48
N HIS A 81 14.66 -5.37 0.55
CA HIS A 81 14.43 -5.87 1.90
C HIS A 81 13.17 -5.21 2.46
N ALA A 82 12.15 -6.01 2.70
CA ALA A 82 10.84 -5.54 3.15
C ALA A 82 10.62 -5.87 4.62
N VAL A 83 10.17 -4.86 5.38
CA VAL A 83 9.81 -5.00 6.79
C VAL A 83 8.29 -4.90 6.90
N PHE A 84 7.67 -5.96 7.38
CA PHE A 84 6.22 -6.08 7.54
C PHE A 84 5.87 -6.00 9.02
N ILE A 85 5.05 -5.03 9.41
CA ILE A 85 4.61 -4.83 10.78
C ILE A 85 3.09 -4.75 10.76
N ARG A 86 2.42 -5.81 11.22
CA ARG A 86 0.96 -5.94 11.20
C ARG A 86 0.37 -5.53 9.85
N ALA A 87 0.99 -6.01 8.80
CA ALA A 87 0.76 -5.51 7.45
C ALA A 87 -0.54 -6.03 6.85
N PRO A 88 -1.19 -5.23 5.99
CA PRO A 88 -2.26 -5.72 5.12
C PRO A 88 -1.67 -6.43 3.91
N TRP A 89 -2.52 -7.09 3.13
CA TRP A 89 -2.20 -7.45 1.76
C TRP A 89 -3.38 -7.10 0.86
N VAL A 90 -3.15 -7.11 -0.47
CA VAL A 90 -4.21 -6.91 -1.45
C VAL A 90 -4.88 -8.25 -1.71
N GLU A 91 -6.17 -8.33 -1.37
CA GLU A 91 -6.96 -9.56 -1.54
C GLU A 91 -7.53 -9.67 -2.96
N ALA A 92 -7.94 -8.55 -3.53
CA ALA A 92 -8.49 -8.48 -4.88
C ALA A 92 -8.18 -7.13 -5.51
N MET A 93 -8.15 -7.06 -6.83
CA MET A 93 -7.87 -5.81 -7.55
C MET A 93 -8.59 -5.76 -8.89
N GLY A 94 -8.83 -4.54 -9.37
CA GLY A 94 -9.37 -4.28 -10.70
C GLY A 94 -8.32 -4.35 -11.80
N GLU A 95 -8.77 -4.28 -13.05
CA GLU A 95 -7.90 -4.44 -14.23
C GLU A 95 -6.87 -3.32 -14.39
N GLY A 96 -7.15 -2.13 -13.90
CA GLY A 96 -6.24 -0.98 -14.02
C GLY A 96 -5.09 -0.97 -13.03
N VAL A 97 -5.01 -1.96 -12.15
CA VAL A 97 -4.00 -2.03 -11.08
C VAL A 97 -2.85 -2.92 -11.50
N GLU A 98 -1.61 -2.42 -11.36
CA GLU A 98 -0.41 -3.19 -11.62
C GLU A 98 0.14 -3.77 -10.31
N VAL A 99 0.48 -5.05 -10.32
CA VAL A 99 1.17 -5.70 -9.21
C VAL A 99 2.67 -5.42 -9.34
N LEU A 100 3.25 -4.82 -8.31
CA LEU A 100 4.68 -4.50 -8.30
C LEU A 100 5.50 -5.49 -7.48
N ALA A 101 4.91 -6.10 -6.46
CA ALA A 101 5.61 -7.09 -5.65
C ALA A 101 4.65 -8.05 -4.97
N THR A 102 5.12 -9.29 -4.82
CA THR A 102 4.43 -10.33 -4.05
C THR A 102 5.43 -10.95 -3.07
N VAL A 103 4.90 -11.57 -2.02
CA VAL A 103 5.75 -12.32 -1.07
C VAL A 103 6.26 -13.59 -1.78
N SER A 104 7.56 -13.84 -1.72
CA SER A 104 8.20 -14.92 -2.47
C SER A 104 8.39 -16.21 -1.70
N ALA A 105 8.26 -16.18 -0.36
CA ALA A 105 8.53 -17.34 0.48
C ALA A 105 7.64 -17.36 1.72
N GLY A 106 7.51 -18.54 2.35
CA GLY A 106 6.74 -18.73 3.57
C GLY A 106 5.25 -18.94 3.30
N GLU A 107 4.45 -18.93 4.36
CA GLU A 107 3.00 -19.15 4.29
C GLU A 107 2.27 -18.07 3.49
N ALA A 108 2.82 -16.87 3.45
CA ALA A 108 2.23 -15.74 2.72
C ALA A 108 2.68 -15.68 1.25
N SER A 109 3.40 -16.68 0.75
CA SER A 109 3.90 -16.70 -0.64
C SER A 109 2.78 -16.46 -1.64
N GLY A 110 3.02 -15.55 -2.59
CA GLY A 110 2.06 -15.18 -3.62
C GLY A 110 1.12 -14.03 -3.22
N ARG A 111 1.12 -13.59 -1.96
CA ARG A 111 0.30 -12.47 -1.54
C ARG A 111 0.83 -11.16 -2.08
N ILE A 112 -0.07 -10.31 -2.56
CA ILE A 112 0.28 -9.04 -3.20
C ILE A 112 0.55 -8.00 -2.13
N VAL A 113 1.73 -7.39 -2.17
CA VAL A 113 2.21 -6.46 -1.14
C VAL A 113 2.65 -5.10 -1.69
N ALA A 114 2.62 -4.92 -3.01
CA ALA A 114 2.85 -3.62 -3.63
C ALA A 114 2.08 -3.52 -4.94
N VAL A 115 1.42 -2.40 -5.14
CA VAL A 115 0.59 -2.15 -6.32
C VAL A 115 0.69 -0.69 -6.74
N ARG A 116 0.34 -0.45 -8.01
CA ARG A 116 0.26 0.88 -8.58
C ARG A 116 -0.98 0.98 -9.47
N GLN A 117 -1.64 2.13 -9.39
CA GLN A 117 -2.70 2.49 -10.34
C GLN A 117 -2.60 3.98 -10.65
N GLY A 118 -2.25 4.32 -11.91
CA GLY A 118 -2.04 5.72 -12.27
C GLY A 118 -0.96 6.36 -11.40
N ASN A 119 -1.31 7.41 -10.70
CA ASN A 119 -0.43 8.16 -9.80
C ASN A 119 -0.46 7.67 -8.35
N LEU A 120 -1.12 6.55 -8.09
CA LEU A 120 -1.21 5.98 -6.75
C LEU A 120 -0.27 4.78 -6.62
N LEU A 121 0.56 4.81 -5.59
CA LEU A 121 1.48 3.73 -5.23
C LEU A 121 1.18 3.30 -3.81
N ALA A 122 1.12 2.00 -3.57
CA ALA A 122 0.88 1.46 -2.23
C ALA A 122 1.76 0.25 -1.96
N THR A 123 2.31 0.20 -0.76
CA THR A 123 3.05 -0.96 -0.25
C THR A 123 2.48 -1.38 1.09
N SER A 124 2.47 -2.69 1.36
CA SER A 124 2.06 -3.20 2.67
C SER A 124 3.20 -3.18 3.69
N PHE A 125 4.42 -3.08 3.24
CA PHE A 125 5.62 -3.02 4.06
C PHE A 125 6.10 -1.57 4.20
N HIS A 126 7.09 -1.37 5.07
CA HIS A 126 7.67 -0.07 5.36
C HIS A 126 9.01 0.09 4.63
N PRO A 127 9.03 0.69 3.43
CA PRO A 127 10.27 0.86 2.67
C PRO A 127 11.25 1.85 3.31
N GLU A 128 10.77 2.70 4.22
CA GLU A 128 11.60 3.66 4.95
C GLU A 128 12.46 3.01 6.03
N VAL A 129 12.09 1.82 6.48
CA VAL A 129 12.87 1.07 7.47
C VAL A 129 13.99 0.34 6.77
N GLY A 130 15.21 0.50 7.25
CA GLY A 130 16.40 -0.16 6.68
C GLY A 130 17.22 0.70 5.73
N GLY A 131 16.79 1.92 5.42
CA GLY A 131 17.57 2.89 4.66
C GLY A 131 17.61 2.69 3.14
N ASP A 132 16.78 1.80 2.58
CA ASP A 132 16.66 1.62 1.14
C ASP A 132 15.67 2.65 0.58
N ASP A 133 16.14 3.53 -0.28
CA ASP A 133 15.34 4.62 -0.84
C ASP A 133 14.83 4.36 -2.27
N ARG A 134 15.03 3.16 -2.81
CA ARG A 134 14.68 2.86 -4.21
C ARG A 134 13.18 3.03 -4.49
N ILE A 135 12.31 2.62 -3.57
CA ILE A 135 10.86 2.74 -3.74
C ILE A 135 10.44 4.21 -3.65
N HIS A 136 11.04 4.98 -2.75
CA HIS A 136 10.79 6.42 -2.67
C HIS A 136 11.21 7.13 -3.96
N ARG A 137 12.35 6.78 -4.53
CA ARG A 137 12.81 7.30 -5.82
C ARG A 137 11.86 6.91 -6.95
N TYR A 138 11.37 5.68 -6.92
CA TYR A 138 10.35 5.22 -7.88
C TYR A 138 9.12 6.13 -7.83
N PHE A 139 8.65 6.46 -6.63
CA PHE A 139 7.50 7.35 -6.47
C PHE A 139 7.82 8.77 -6.95
N VAL A 140 8.99 9.31 -6.62
CA VAL A 140 9.40 10.64 -7.11
C VAL A 140 9.42 10.67 -8.64
N ASP A 141 9.95 9.65 -9.28
CA ASP A 141 9.96 9.56 -10.74
C ASP A 141 8.55 9.51 -11.31
N LEU A 142 7.64 8.81 -10.64
CA LEU A 142 6.23 8.75 -11.02
C LEU A 142 5.59 10.14 -10.94
N VAL A 143 5.88 10.90 -9.90
CA VAL A 143 5.38 12.28 -9.72
C VAL A 143 5.91 13.20 -10.81
N VAL A 144 7.21 13.14 -11.09
CA VAL A 144 7.86 14.00 -12.09
C VAL A 144 7.34 13.72 -13.49
N ASN A 145 7.01 12.47 -13.80
CA ASN A 145 6.54 12.05 -15.12
C ASN A 145 5.01 12.02 -15.25
N SER A 146 4.30 12.47 -14.25
CA SER A 146 2.84 12.51 -14.29
C SER A 146 2.28 13.78 -14.93
#